data_11e83eeda2d0a2e3af51c79fcf52fc97
#
_entry.id   11e83eeda2d0a2e3af51c79fcf52fc97
#
_cell.length_a   1.000
_cell.length_b   1.000
_cell.length_c   1.000
_cell.angle_alpha   90.00
_cell.angle_beta   90.00
_cell.angle_gamma   90.00
#
_symmetry.space_group_name_H-M   'P 1'
#
loop_
_entity.id
_entity.type
_entity.pdbx_description
1 polymer ?
#
loop_
_entity_poly.entity_id
_entity_poly.type
_entity_poly.pdbx_seq_one_letter_code
_entity_poly.pdbx_strand_id
1 'polypeptide(L)'
;MSSRAISFVLFTLLCNLLLPPSLFAQGIIDEWNNVKTPPPPALQKVKLEPQNTALLVLDVAKHTCNNEVRPRCIDMLPKVKKLMDKARSKGLLIVYALGVLPTPGVPADIWPEAAMVGEEPWVRSGPDKYLKTDLEKILSDKGIKTVVVTGAASHGAVLYTIGGSVFRGLKVIVPVDAIAAESTYAEQYTVWHLQNAPRMAANVKLTSVDLID
;
A
#
# COMPACT_ATOMS: atom_id res chain seq x y z
N MET A 1 68.68 65.94 -19.02
CA MET A 1 67.47 65.46 -19.76
C MET A 1 67.05 64.19 -19.09
N SER A 2 65.92 64.28 -18.42
CA SER A 2 65.40 63.21 -17.49
C SER A 2 64.41 62.36 -18.21
N SER A 3 64.69 61.05 -18.29
CA SER A 3 63.74 60.08 -18.79
C SER A 3 62.99 59.41 -17.59
N ARG A 4 61.73 59.68 -17.47
CA ARG A 4 60.84 59.04 -16.45
C ARG A 4 60.37 57.72 -16.97
N ALA A 5 60.82 56.65 -16.36
CA ALA A 5 60.22 55.33 -16.57
C ALA A 5 58.89 55.24 -15.84
N ILE A 6 57.79 54.97 -16.57
CA ILE A 6 56.48 54.70 -16.01
C ILE A 6 56.42 53.22 -15.77
N SER A 7 56.37 52.82 -14.50
CA SER A 7 56.19 51.44 -14.06
C SER A 7 54.69 51.13 -14.10
N PHE A 8 54.24 50.28 -15.05
CA PHE A 8 52.85 49.73 -15.10
C PHE A 8 52.79 48.54 -14.15
N VAL A 9 52.16 48.74 -13.00
CA VAL A 9 51.85 47.67 -12.11
C VAL A 9 50.55 47.06 -12.59
N LEU A 10 50.65 45.86 -13.19
CA LEU A 10 49.50 45.08 -13.63
C LEU A 10 48.86 44.44 -12.39
N PHE A 11 47.77 45.03 -11.92
CA PHE A 11 46.94 44.47 -10.84
C PHE A 11 46.04 43.40 -11.42
N THR A 12 46.49 42.15 -11.44
CA THR A 12 45.66 40.99 -11.79
C THR A 12 44.66 40.75 -10.67
N LEU A 13 43.46 41.30 -10.86
CA LEU A 13 42.30 40.97 -10.02
C LEU A 13 41.89 39.50 -10.29
N LEU A 14 42.33 38.59 -9.42
CA LEU A 14 41.85 37.21 -9.42
C LEU A 14 40.39 37.24 -8.94
N CYS A 15 39.49 37.39 -9.89
CA CYS A 15 38.06 37.22 -9.63
C CYS A 15 37.81 35.71 -9.45
N ASN A 16 37.91 35.20 -8.22
CA ASN A 16 37.40 33.90 -7.86
C ASN A 16 35.85 33.95 -8.07
N LEU A 17 35.43 33.61 -9.27
CA LEU A 17 34.03 33.24 -9.50
C LEU A 17 33.77 31.99 -8.63
N LEU A 18 33.28 32.24 -7.42
CA LEU A 18 32.50 31.25 -6.68
C LEU A 18 31.28 30.95 -7.52
N LEU A 19 31.41 29.99 -8.44
CA LEU A 19 30.25 29.38 -9.08
C LEU A 19 29.37 28.86 -7.94
N PRO A 20 28.11 29.28 -7.86
CA PRO A 20 27.20 28.68 -6.89
C PRO A 20 27.20 27.17 -7.13
N PRO A 21 27.11 26.35 -6.06
CA PRO A 21 27.04 24.92 -6.21
C PRO A 21 25.91 24.64 -7.23
N SER A 22 26.23 23.81 -8.20
CA SER A 22 25.43 23.51 -9.37
C SER A 22 23.95 23.43 -8.98
N LEU A 23 23.12 24.29 -9.56
CA LEU A 23 21.65 24.29 -9.51
C LEU A 23 21.06 23.07 -10.28
N PHE A 24 21.76 21.95 -10.31
CA PHE A 24 21.17 20.70 -10.74
C PHE A 24 20.30 20.22 -9.58
N ALA A 25 19.00 20.10 -9.84
CA ALA A 25 18.08 19.48 -8.90
C ALA A 25 18.67 18.13 -8.49
N GLN A 26 19.01 17.98 -7.20
CA GLN A 26 19.49 16.71 -6.69
C GLN A 26 18.39 15.65 -6.86
N GLY A 27 18.77 14.52 -7.47
CA GLY A 27 17.85 13.40 -7.64
C GLY A 27 17.67 12.65 -6.33
N ILE A 28 16.60 11.84 -6.24
CA ILE A 28 16.35 11.01 -5.05
C ILE A 28 17.53 10.11 -4.68
N ILE A 29 18.33 9.70 -5.67
CA ILE A 29 19.51 8.86 -5.42
C ILE A 29 20.57 9.63 -4.65
N ASP A 30 20.79 10.91 -4.96
CA ASP A 30 21.76 11.76 -4.30
C ASP A 30 21.36 12.03 -2.84
N GLU A 31 20.06 12.06 -2.56
CA GLU A 31 19.50 12.33 -1.23
C GLU A 31 19.03 11.08 -0.49
N TRP A 32 19.26 9.88 -1.05
CA TRP A 32 18.69 8.63 -0.54
C TRP A 32 18.88 8.43 0.96
N ASN A 33 20.08 8.69 1.46
CA ASN A 33 20.42 8.52 2.87
C ASN A 33 19.95 9.67 3.77
N ASN A 34 19.43 10.75 3.19
CA ASN A 34 18.94 11.91 3.92
C ASN A 34 17.43 11.84 4.19
N VAL A 35 16.73 10.86 3.59
CA VAL A 35 15.30 10.68 3.79
C VAL A 35 15.02 10.28 5.24
N LYS A 36 14.25 11.12 5.93
CA LYS A 36 13.81 10.84 7.30
C LYS A 36 12.55 9.96 7.27
N THR A 37 12.54 8.96 8.13
CA THR A 37 11.34 8.14 8.36
C THR A 37 10.17 9.01 8.80
N PRO A 38 9.02 9.00 8.10
CA PRO A 38 7.85 9.75 8.52
C PRO A 38 7.28 9.20 9.84
N PRO A 39 6.55 10.02 10.62
CA PRO A 39 5.87 9.53 11.80
C PRO A 39 4.79 8.50 11.44
N PRO A 40 4.46 7.58 12.36
CA PRO A 40 3.37 6.63 12.13
C PRO A 40 2.03 7.35 11.92
N PRO A 41 1.13 6.79 11.09
CA PRO A 41 -0.17 7.39 10.82
C PRO A 41 -1.08 7.37 12.05
N ALA A 42 -1.98 8.33 12.14
CA ALA A 42 -3.08 8.28 13.09
C ALA A 42 -4.13 7.26 12.62
N LEU A 43 -4.38 6.23 13.43
CA LEU A 43 -5.41 5.24 13.14
C LEU A 43 -6.79 5.73 13.59
N GLN A 44 -7.81 5.47 12.79
CA GLN A 44 -9.18 5.93 13.01
C GLN A 44 -10.06 4.78 13.50
N LYS A 45 -10.99 5.04 14.42
CA LYS A 45 -12.10 4.14 14.69
C LYS A 45 -13.02 4.08 13.48
N VAL A 46 -13.49 2.89 13.13
CA VAL A 46 -14.33 2.65 11.96
C VAL A 46 -15.50 1.77 12.37
N LYS A 47 -16.70 2.21 11.98
CA LYS A 47 -17.91 1.39 12.02
C LYS A 47 -18.18 0.85 10.63
N LEU A 48 -18.42 -0.45 10.52
CA LEU A 48 -18.77 -1.09 9.26
C LEU A 48 -20.28 -1.04 9.03
N GLU A 49 -20.68 -0.64 7.82
CA GLU A 49 -22.09 -0.64 7.38
C GLU A 49 -22.31 -1.84 6.44
N PRO A 50 -22.88 -2.94 6.93
CA PRO A 50 -22.89 -4.22 6.21
C PRO A 50 -23.61 -4.17 4.85
N GLN A 51 -24.58 -3.28 4.67
CA GLN A 51 -25.37 -3.18 3.43
C GLN A 51 -24.55 -2.69 2.23
N ASN A 52 -23.45 -1.96 2.48
CA ASN A 52 -22.65 -1.34 1.43
C ASN A 52 -21.13 -1.52 1.59
N THR A 53 -20.74 -2.40 2.51
CA THR A 53 -19.32 -2.70 2.78
C THR A 53 -19.01 -4.16 2.46
N ALA A 54 -17.89 -4.40 1.76
CA ALA A 54 -17.34 -5.73 1.55
C ALA A 54 -15.95 -5.87 2.14
N LEU A 55 -15.57 -7.09 2.54
CA LEU A 55 -14.20 -7.44 2.89
C LEU A 55 -13.51 -8.12 1.69
N LEU A 56 -12.38 -7.57 1.25
CA LEU A 56 -11.52 -8.17 0.24
C LEU A 56 -10.34 -8.87 0.92
N VAL A 57 -10.20 -10.16 0.71
CA VAL A 57 -9.12 -11.00 1.27
C VAL A 57 -8.15 -11.34 0.15
N LEU A 58 -6.97 -10.70 0.15
CA LEU A 58 -6.04 -10.74 -0.96
C LEU A 58 -4.84 -11.63 -0.66
N ASP A 59 -4.69 -12.71 -1.42
CA ASP A 59 -3.51 -13.58 -1.41
C ASP A 59 -3.09 -14.13 -0.03
N VAL A 60 -4.04 -14.36 0.88
CA VAL A 60 -3.80 -15.02 2.18
C VAL A 60 -3.77 -16.53 1.94
N ALA A 61 -2.79 -16.98 1.15
CA ALA A 61 -2.68 -18.35 0.68
C ALA A 61 -1.24 -18.88 0.91
N LYS A 62 -1.11 -20.17 1.10
CA LYS A 62 0.14 -20.85 1.51
C LYS A 62 1.32 -20.59 0.59
N HIS A 63 1.08 -20.41 -0.71
CA HIS A 63 2.15 -20.15 -1.68
C HIS A 63 2.62 -18.69 -1.72
N THR A 64 1.82 -17.74 -1.21
CA THR A 64 2.16 -16.30 -1.16
C THR A 64 2.45 -15.80 0.26
N CYS A 65 1.94 -16.48 1.26
CA CYS A 65 1.99 -16.14 2.66
C CYS A 65 2.62 -17.31 3.42
N ASN A 66 3.94 -17.34 3.55
CA ASN A 66 4.70 -18.39 4.21
C ASN A 66 6.03 -17.85 4.76
N ASN A 67 6.71 -18.67 5.56
CA ASN A 67 7.95 -18.27 6.23
C ASN A 67 9.14 -18.02 5.30
N GLU A 68 9.12 -18.56 4.09
CA GLU A 68 10.20 -18.37 3.11
C GLU A 68 10.06 -17.05 2.37
N VAL A 69 8.83 -16.72 1.96
CA VAL A 69 8.55 -15.56 1.11
C VAL A 69 8.13 -14.33 1.93
N ARG A 70 7.25 -14.53 2.92
CA ARG A 70 6.67 -13.44 3.72
C ARG A 70 6.36 -13.90 5.15
N PRO A 71 7.36 -14.05 6.02
CA PRO A 71 7.14 -14.48 7.41
C PRO A 71 6.16 -13.56 8.14
N ARG A 72 6.22 -12.25 7.91
CA ARG A 72 5.29 -11.26 8.49
C ARG A 72 3.83 -11.50 8.11
N CYS A 73 3.57 -12.16 6.98
CA CYS A 73 2.23 -12.57 6.58
C CYS A 73 1.68 -13.68 7.50
N ILE A 74 2.54 -14.57 7.98
CA ILE A 74 2.15 -15.57 8.98
C ILE A 74 1.81 -14.90 10.31
N ASP A 75 2.60 -13.90 10.72
CA ASP A 75 2.37 -13.15 11.96
C ASP A 75 1.03 -12.39 11.97
N MET A 76 0.52 -11.98 10.80
CA MET A 76 -0.77 -11.28 10.71
C MET A 76 -1.99 -12.21 10.72
N LEU A 77 -1.85 -13.51 10.50
CA LEU A 77 -2.99 -14.43 10.37
C LEU A 77 -3.99 -14.35 11.53
N PRO A 78 -3.58 -14.24 12.82
CA PRO A 78 -4.53 -14.06 13.92
C PRO A 78 -5.39 -12.78 13.78
N LYS A 79 -4.83 -11.70 13.24
CA LYS A 79 -5.56 -10.46 12.97
C LYS A 79 -6.51 -10.61 11.79
N VAL A 80 -6.09 -11.32 10.74
CA VAL A 80 -6.97 -11.66 9.61
C VAL A 80 -8.16 -12.48 10.12
N LYS A 81 -7.92 -13.51 10.92
CA LYS A 81 -9.01 -14.32 11.50
C LYS A 81 -10.00 -13.46 12.29
N LYS A 82 -9.51 -12.60 13.17
CA LYS A 82 -10.36 -11.69 13.96
C LYS A 82 -11.18 -10.76 13.05
N LEU A 83 -10.60 -10.25 11.97
CA LEU A 83 -11.29 -9.41 10.99
C LEU A 83 -12.37 -10.20 10.25
N MET A 84 -12.06 -11.44 9.83
CA MET A 84 -13.02 -12.35 9.19
C MET A 84 -14.21 -12.64 10.09
N ASP A 85 -13.95 -12.97 11.37
CA ASP A 85 -15.00 -13.25 12.36
C ASP A 85 -15.90 -12.01 12.53
N LYS A 86 -15.34 -10.79 12.61
CA LYS A 86 -16.10 -9.53 12.67
C LYS A 86 -16.93 -9.32 11.40
N ALA A 87 -16.35 -9.52 10.21
CA ALA A 87 -17.07 -9.36 8.95
C ALA A 87 -18.26 -10.32 8.84
N ARG A 88 -18.06 -11.59 9.19
CA ARG A 88 -19.12 -12.62 9.16
C ARG A 88 -20.22 -12.35 10.18
N SER A 89 -19.86 -11.98 11.40
CA SER A 89 -20.86 -11.67 12.45
C SER A 89 -21.77 -10.50 12.08
N LYS A 90 -21.31 -9.61 11.21
CA LYS A 90 -22.06 -8.46 10.69
C LYS A 90 -22.76 -8.76 9.35
N GLY A 91 -22.52 -9.91 8.73
CA GLY A 91 -23.08 -10.27 7.43
C GLY A 91 -22.49 -9.49 6.25
N LEU A 92 -21.22 -9.08 6.33
CA LEU A 92 -20.54 -8.45 5.20
C LEU A 92 -20.39 -9.43 4.03
N LEU A 93 -20.47 -8.91 2.82
CA LEU A 93 -19.95 -9.62 1.65
C LEU A 93 -18.43 -9.82 1.82
N ILE A 94 -17.95 -11.04 1.67
CA ILE A 94 -16.53 -11.36 1.66
C ILE A 94 -16.17 -11.84 0.27
N VAL A 95 -15.13 -11.27 -0.33
CA VAL A 95 -14.64 -11.66 -1.65
C VAL A 95 -13.16 -11.99 -1.53
N TYR A 96 -12.79 -13.17 -1.98
CA TYR A 96 -11.39 -13.58 -2.02
C TYR A 96 -10.77 -13.25 -3.37
N ALA A 97 -9.49 -12.94 -3.35
CA ALA A 97 -8.75 -12.74 -4.56
C ALA A 97 -7.38 -13.42 -4.46
N LEU A 98 -7.14 -14.34 -5.36
CA LEU A 98 -5.94 -15.17 -5.39
C LEU A 98 -5.01 -14.74 -6.53
N GLY A 99 -3.71 -14.91 -6.33
CA GLY A 99 -2.69 -14.59 -7.30
C GLY A 99 -2.56 -15.62 -8.41
N VAL A 100 -1.78 -15.26 -9.43
CA VAL A 100 -1.46 -16.11 -10.58
C VAL A 100 -0.01 -16.58 -10.57
N LEU A 101 0.83 -16.04 -9.71
CA LEU A 101 2.25 -16.31 -9.62
C LEU A 101 2.66 -16.74 -8.20
N PRO A 102 3.66 -17.60 -8.05
CA PRO A 102 4.39 -18.34 -9.08
C PRO A 102 3.53 -19.41 -9.77
N THR A 103 2.46 -19.84 -9.11
CA THR A 103 1.45 -20.75 -9.63
C THR A 103 0.06 -20.17 -9.38
N PRO A 104 -0.95 -20.47 -10.24
CA PRO A 104 -2.31 -19.99 -9.99
C PRO A 104 -2.87 -20.53 -8.68
N GLY A 105 -3.18 -19.62 -7.74
CA GLY A 105 -3.79 -19.95 -6.46
C GLY A 105 -5.20 -20.54 -6.62
N VAL A 106 -5.57 -21.42 -5.72
CA VAL A 106 -6.90 -22.01 -5.63
C VAL A 106 -7.45 -21.89 -4.19
N PRO A 107 -8.76 -21.95 -3.97
CA PRO A 107 -9.33 -21.83 -2.62
C PRO A 107 -8.74 -22.77 -1.57
N ALA A 108 -8.31 -23.98 -1.96
CA ALA A 108 -7.65 -24.93 -1.07
C ALA A 108 -6.28 -24.46 -0.53
N ASP A 109 -5.68 -23.45 -1.15
CA ASP A 109 -4.41 -22.87 -0.69
C ASP A 109 -4.60 -21.84 0.43
N ILE A 110 -5.82 -21.36 0.65
CA ILE A 110 -6.10 -20.34 1.67
C ILE A 110 -5.78 -20.88 3.05
N TRP A 111 -5.16 -20.04 3.88
CA TRP A 111 -4.88 -20.38 5.26
C TRP A 111 -6.15 -20.60 6.07
N PRO A 112 -6.18 -21.55 7.04
CA PRO A 112 -7.36 -21.84 7.87
C PRO A 112 -7.94 -20.61 8.57
N GLU A 113 -7.09 -19.65 8.95
CA GLU A 113 -7.48 -18.39 9.60
C GLU A 113 -8.35 -17.51 8.70
N ALA A 114 -8.23 -17.69 7.38
CA ALA A 114 -8.99 -16.96 6.38
C ALA A 114 -9.87 -17.91 5.53
N ALA A 115 -10.05 -19.15 5.93
CA ALA A 115 -10.78 -20.16 5.12
C ALA A 115 -12.16 -19.66 4.68
N MET A 116 -12.51 -19.98 3.45
CA MET A 116 -13.84 -19.70 2.90
C MET A 116 -14.93 -20.47 3.64
N VAL A 117 -16.11 -19.87 3.70
CA VAL A 117 -17.31 -20.50 4.26
C VAL A 117 -18.42 -20.50 3.21
N GLY A 118 -18.94 -21.69 2.90
CA GLY A 118 -19.96 -21.82 1.85
C GLY A 118 -19.46 -21.39 0.48
N GLU A 119 -20.30 -20.67 -0.26
CA GLU A 119 -20.02 -20.21 -1.62
C GLU A 119 -19.56 -18.74 -1.67
N GLU A 120 -18.71 -18.33 -0.72
CA GLU A 120 -18.12 -16.98 -0.75
C GLU A 120 -17.41 -16.74 -2.10
N PRO A 121 -17.70 -15.63 -2.83
CA PRO A 121 -17.13 -15.41 -4.16
C PRO A 121 -15.62 -15.22 -4.13
N TRP A 122 -14.97 -15.65 -5.19
CA TRP A 122 -13.53 -15.43 -5.36
C TRP A 122 -13.15 -15.16 -6.81
N VAL A 123 -12.05 -14.45 -6.99
CA VAL A 123 -11.46 -14.12 -8.30
C VAL A 123 -9.98 -14.48 -8.31
N ARG A 124 -9.39 -14.56 -9.51
CA ARG A 124 -7.96 -14.80 -9.69
C ARG A 124 -7.38 -13.78 -10.65
N SER A 125 -6.34 -13.05 -10.22
CA SER A 125 -5.69 -12.03 -11.03
C SER A 125 -4.24 -11.80 -10.62
N GLY A 126 -3.56 -10.96 -11.39
CA GLY A 126 -2.30 -10.34 -11.02
C GLY A 126 -2.43 -9.37 -9.82
N PRO A 127 -1.51 -8.42 -9.69
CA PRO A 127 -1.51 -7.52 -8.51
C PRO A 127 -2.78 -6.68 -8.38
N ASP A 128 -3.32 -6.09 -9.45
CA ASP A 128 -4.64 -5.45 -9.40
C ASP A 128 -5.73 -6.51 -9.57
N LYS A 129 -6.53 -6.74 -8.53
CA LYS A 129 -7.55 -7.79 -8.50
C LYS A 129 -8.79 -7.47 -9.34
N TYR A 130 -8.93 -6.24 -9.82
CA TYR A 130 -9.96 -5.88 -10.78
C TYR A 130 -9.59 -6.26 -12.23
N LEU A 131 -8.29 -6.39 -12.51
CA LEU A 131 -7.82 -6.60 -13.88
C LEU A 131 -8.24 -7.97 -14.43
N LYS A 132 -9.09 -7.96 -15.45
CA LYS A 132 -9.62 -9.16 -16.14
C LYS A 132 -10.35 -10.13 -15.21
N THR A 133 -11.09 -9.60 -14.22
CA THR A 133 -11.94 -10.37 -13.30
C THR A 133 -13.32 -9.75 -13.16
N ASP A 134 -14.24 -10.49 -12.56
CA ASP A 134 -15.58 -10.03 -12.23
C ASP A 134 -15.69 -9.29 -10.90
N LEU A 135 -14.56 -8.92 -10.26
CA LEU A 135 -14.57 -8.27 -8.94
C LEU A 135 -15.45 -7.01 -8.94
N GLU A 136 -15.30 -6.15 -9.94
CA GLU A 136 -16.12 -4.94 -10.06
C GLU A 136 -17.61 -5.26 -10.13
N LYS A 137 -17.96 -6.25 -10.95
CA LYS A 137 -19.36 -6.71 -11.09
C LYS A 137 -19.90 -7.29 -9.79
N ILE A 138 -19.14 -8.15 -9.10
CA ILE A 138 -19.53 -8.75 -7.81
C ILE A 138 -19.84 -7.65 -6.78
N LEU A 139 -19.02 -6.61 -6.71
CA LEU A 139 -19.22 -5.51 -5.78
C LEU A 139 -20.39 -4.61 -6.18
N SER A 140 -20.52 -4.27 -7.47
CA SER A 140 -21.59 -3.39 -7.96
C SER A 140 -22.97 -4.03 -7.85
N ASP A 141 -23.10 -5.32 -8.18
CA ASP A 141 -24.37 -6.06 -8.07
C ASP A 141 -24.90 -6.12 -6.63
N LYS A 142 -24.01 -6.00 -5.65
CA LYS A 142 -24.35 -5.95 -4.22
C LYS A 142 -24.43 -4.51 -3.66
N GLY A 143 -24.32 -3.49 -4.51
CA GLY A 143 -24.40 -2.10 -4.10
C GLY A 143 -23.24 -1.62 -3.19
N ILE A 144 -22.08 -2.30 -3.22
CA ILE A 144 -20.94 -1.97 -2.37
C ILE A 144 -20.39 -0.58 -2.70
N LYS A 145 -20.15 0.20 -1.67
CA LYS A 145 -19.55 1.55 -1.74
C LYS A 145 -18.25 1.67 -0.96
N THR A 146 -18.01 0.72 -0.07
CA THR A 146 -16.82 0.68 0.78
C THR A 146 -16.21 -0.71 0.74
N VAL A 147 -14.89 -0.80 0.66
CA VAL A 147 -14.18 -2.07 0.80
C VAL A 147 -13.21 -2.00 1.97
N VAL A 148 -13.19 -3.04 2.79
CA VAL A 148 -12.11 -3.31 3.75
C VAL A 148 -11.12 -4.20 3.05
N VAL A 149 -9.84 -3.86 3.05
CA VAL A 149 -8.82 -4.62 2.31
C VAL A 149 -7.81 -5.21 3.29
N THR A 150 -7.62 -6.53 3.22
CA THR A 150 -6.62 -7.28 4.00
C THR A 150 -5.80 -8.20 3.10
N GLY A 151 -4.62 -8.58 3.54
CA GLY A 151 -3.80 -9.60 2.85
C GLY A 151 -2.37 -9.17 2.50
N ALA A 152 -1.83 -9.76 1.43
CA ALA A 152 -0.42 -9.60 1.02
C ALA A 152 -0.27 -9.62 -0.53
N ALA A 153 0.81 -9.06 -1.08
CA ALA A 153 1.77 -8.21 -0.39
C ALA A 153 1.24 -6.79 -0.29
N SER A 154 1.55 -6.09 0.82
CA SER A 154 1.02 -4.75 1.09
C SER A 154 1.35 -3.76 -0.04
N HIS A 155 2.58 -3.71 -0.53
CA HIS A 155 3.05 -2.85 -1.62
C HIS A 155 2.77 -3.41 -3.03
N GLY A 156 2.13 -4.58 -3.12
CA GLY A 156 1.73 -5.26 -4.35
C GLY A 156 0.21 -5.37 -4.47
N ALA A 157 -0.33 -6.59 -4.31
CA ALA A 157 -1.75 -6.85 -4.50
C ALA A 157 -2.65 -5.93 -3.66
N VAL A 158 -2.29 -5.64 -2.43
CA VAL A 158 -3.04 -4.75 -1.55
C VAL A 158 -3.05 -3.33 -2.12
N LEU A 159 -1.87 -2.74 -2.38
CA LEU A 159 -1.77 -1.36 -2.85
C LEU A 159 -2.44 -1.15 -4.20
N TYR A 160 -2.21 -2.04 -5.16
CA TYR A 160 -2.81 -1.93 -6.50
C TYR A 160 -4.32 -2.11 -6.48
N THR A 161 -4.84 -3.06 -5.68
CA THR A 161 -6.29 -3.25 -5.55
C THR A 161 -6.97 -2.10 -4.83
N ILE A 162 -6.31 -1.49 -3.83
CA ILE A 162 -6.77 -0.26 -3.20
C ILE A 162 -6.86 0.88 -4.22
N GLY A 163 -5.81 1.06 -5.03
CA GLY A 163 -5.80 2.02 -6.13
C GLY A 163 -6.95 1.77 -7.10
N GLY A 164 -7.11 0.53 -7.55
CA GLY A 164 -8.23 0.10 -8.40
C GLY A 164 -9.60 0.40 -7.80
N SER A 165 -9.77 0.21 -6.49
CA SER A 165 -11.00 0.55 -5.76
C SER A 165 -11.28 2.04 -5.74
N VAL A 166 -10.27 2.84 -5.39
CA VAL A 166 -10.38 4.32 -5.33
C VAL A 166 -10.70 4.92 -6.70
N PHE A 167 -10.08 4.42 -7.76
CA PHE A 167 -10.35 4.90 -9.13
C PHE A 167 -11.74 4.52 -9.64
N ARG A 168 -12.39 3.53 -9.03
CA ARG A 168 -13.80 3.15 -9.25
C ARG A 168 -14.78 3.87 -8.32
N GLY A 169 -14.31 4.83 -7.54
CA GLY A 169 -15.14 5.65 -6.65
C GLY A 169 -15.50 4.99 -5.30
N LEU A 170 -14.88 3.86 -4.97
CA LEU A 170 -15.09 3.20 -3.68
C LEU A 170 -14.29 3.91 -2.57
N LYS A 171 -14.83 3.91 -1.36
CA LYS A 171 -14.08 4.21 -0.13
C LYS A 171 -13.35 2.95 0.32
N VAL A 172 -12.18 3.13 0.90
CA VAL A 172 -11.35 2.01 1.34
C VAL A 172 -10.99 2.14 2.81
N ILE A 173 -11.09 1.03 3.54
CA ILE A 173 -10.67 0.89 4.93
C ILE A 173 -9.52 -0.12 4.94
N VAL A 174 -8.40 0.26 5.57
CA VAL A 174 -7.21 -0.58 5.65
C VAL A 174 -6.83 -0.79 7.10
N PRO A 175 -7.06 -1.98 7.67
CA PRO A 175 -6.50 -2.37 8.96
C PRO A 175 -5.01 -2.66 8.76
N VAL A 176 -4.15 -1.73 9.19
CA VAL A 176 -2.70 -1.79 8.92
C VAL A 176 -2.01 -2.98 9.60
N ASP A 177 -2.63 -3.55 10.63
CA ASP A 177 -2.18 -4.76 11.32
C ASP A 177 -2.72 -6.07 10.70
N ALA A 178 -3.42 -5.98 9.58
CA ALA A 178 -3.91 -7.11 8.80
C ALA A 178 -3.48 -7.04 7.31
N ILE A 179 -2.43 -6.30 7.02
CA ILE A 179 -1.72 -6.34 5.73
C ILE A 179 -0.25 -6.64 5.99
N ALA A 180 0.41 -7.36 5.09
CA ALA A 180 1.81 -7.71 5.27
C ALA A 180 2.61 -7.68 3.97
N ALA A 181 3.92 -7.49 4.11
CA ALA A 181 4.91 -7.63 3.05
C ALA A 181 6.09 -8.50 3.53
N GLU A 182 7.11 -8.65 2.71
CA GLU A 182 8.36 -9.31 3.07
C GLU A 182 9.23 -8.48 4.02
N SER A 183 9.02 -7.16 4.07
CA SER A 183 9.83 -6.24 4.90
C SER A 183 8.98 -5.14 5.54
N THR A 184 9.46 -4.63 6.68
CA THR A 184 8.85 -3.49 7.38
C THR A 184 8.83 -2.23 6.51
N TYR A 185 9.88 -2.02 5.68
CA TYR A 185 9.95 -0.88 4.78
C TYR A 185 8.81 -0.92 3.74
N ALA A 186 8.54 -2.08 3.15
CA ALA A 186 7.47 -2.23 2.17
C ALA A 186 6.08 -1.96 2.80
N GLU A 187 5.86 -2.38 4.03
CA GLU A 187 4.64 -2.06 4.78
C GLU A 187 4.55 -0.56 5.10
N GLN A 188 5.65 0.03 5.59
CA GLN A 188 5.72 1.46 5.90
C GLN A 188 5.47 2.32 4.65
N TYR A 189 6.12 1.99 3.53
CA TYR A 189 5.90 2.64 2.24
C TYR A 189 4.43 2.59 1.84
N THR A 190 3.80 1.41 1.93
CA THR A 190 2.38 1.24 1.59
C THR A 190 1.49 2.14 2.43
N VAL A 191 1.66 2.10 3.75
CA VAL A 191 0.88 2.91 4.69
C VAL A 191 1.08 4.40 4.44
N TRP A 192 2.32 4.84 4.24
CA TRP A 192 2.64 6.22 3.90
C TRP A 192 1.99 6.65 2.58
N HIS A 193 2.10 5.82 1.54
CA HIS A 193 1.49 6.09 0.24
C HIS A 193 -0.01 6.27 0.35
N LEU A 194 -0.70 5.37 1.04
CA LEU A 194 -2.15 5.42 1.22
C LEU A 194 -2.61 6.69 1.95
N GLN A 195 -1.79 7.20 2.86
CA GLN A 195 -2.09 8.41 3.63
C GLN A 195 -1.78 9.71 2.87
N ASN A 196 -0.83 9.70 1.93
CA ASN A 196 -0.27 10.92 1.37
C ASN A 196 -0.46 11.08 -0.14
N ALA A 197 -0.61 9.98 -0.89
CA ALA A 197 -0.71 10.05 -2.34
C ALA A 197 -2.02 10.71 -2.80
N PRO A 198 -1.98 11.48 -3.91
CA PRO A 198 -3.17 12.09 -4.48
C PRO A 198 -4.28 11.06 -4.71
N ARG A 199 -5.51 11.45 -4.38
CA ARG A 199 -6.73 10.62 -4.39
C ARG A 199 -6.77 9.52 -3.32
N MET A 200 -5.62 8.94 -2.89
CA MET A 200 -5.60 7.93 -1.82
C MET A 200 -6.00 8.57 -0.49
N ALA A 201 -5.33 9.63 -0.06
CA ALA A 201 -5.55 10.31 1.21
C ALA A 201 -7.02 10.69 1.50
N ALA A 202 -7.76 11.07 0.46
CA ALA A 202 -9.18 11.47 0.58
C ALA A 202 -10.16 10.28 0.59
N ASN A 203 -9.73 9.09 0.23
CA ASN A 203 -10.60 7.93 0.00
C ASN A 203 -10.22 6.71 0.83
N VAL A 204 -9.06 6.72 1.49
CA VAL A 204 -8.56 5.62 2.31
C VAL A 204 -8.56 6.01 3.78
N LYS A 205 -9.13 5.17 4.63
CA LYS A 205 -9.04 5.28 6.09
C LYS A 205 -8.12 4.20 6.62
N LEU A 206 -7.10 4.60 7.36
CA LEU A 206 -6.22 3.68 8.07
C LEU A 206 -6.76 3.40 9.46
N THR A 207 -6.79 2.13 9.83
CA THR A 207 -7.31 1.65 11.11
C THR A 207 -6.48 0.45 11.61
N SER A 208 -6.87 -0.15 12.71
CA SER A 208 -6.44 -1.49 13.12
C SER A 208 -7.67 -2.39 13.29
N VAL A 209 -7.48 -3.70 13.29
CA VAL A 209 -8.58 -4.65 13.48
C VAL A 209 -9.34 -4.40 14.79
N ASP A 210 -8.63 -3.93 15.82
CA ASP A 210 -9.22 -3.65 17.14
C ASP A 210 -10.07 -2.35 17.16
N LEU A 211 -9.83 -1.44 16.23
CA LEU A 211 -10.58 -0.18 16.05
C LEU A 211 -11.77 -0.30 15.09
N ILE A 212 -12.03 -1.47 14.58
CA ILE A 212 -13.22 -1.77 13.74
C ILE A 212 -14.33 -2.31 14.64
N ASP A 213 -15.46 -1.61 14.61
CA ASP A 213 -16.70 -2.01 15.27
C ASP A 213 -17.66 -2.69 14.31
#